data_7891adfc4c42ac3150d535480df42445
#
_entry.id   7891adfc4c42ac3150d535480df42445
#
_cell.length_a   1.000
_cell.length_b   1.000
_cell.length_c   1.000
_cell.angle_alpha   90.00
_cell.angle_beta   90.00
_cell.angle_gamma   90.00
#
_symmetry.space_group_name_H-M   'P 1'
#
loop_
_entity.id
_entity.type
_entity.pdbx_description
1 polymer ?
#
loop_
_entity_poly.entity_id
_entity_poly.type
_entity_poly.pdbx_seq_one_letter_code
_entity_poly.pdbx_strand_id
1 'polypeptide(L)'
;MSMNIEPELEESSLSGPLTSGGRTVQVEIYRLVGESQWTLEVVDEYNNSTVWDDTFASESAALTEAKKVILQETISSFVGPEDGKSDGEWR
;
A
#
# COMPACT_ATOMS: atom_id res chain seq x y z
N MET A 1 14.91 30.61 -10.76
CA MET A 1 14.55 29.48 -10.01
C MET A 1 14.01 28.40 -10.90
N SER A 2 14.27 27.28 -10.50
CA SER A 2 13.91 26.17 -11.30
C SER A 2 12.43 25.92 -11.22
N MET A 3 11.86 25.61 -12.33
CA MET A 3 10.49 25.24 -12.35
C MET A 3 10.42 23.78 -12.22
N ASN A 4 10.31 23.34 -11.03
CA ASN A 4 10.14 21.94 -10.84
C ASN A 4 8.71 21.59 -11.18
N ILE A 5 8.52 21.01 -12.35
CA ILE A 5 7.17 20.68 -12.79
C ILE A 5 6.79 19.26 -12.48
N GLU A 6 7.68 18.54 -11.80
CA GLU A 6 7.32 17.21 -11.38
C GLU A 6 6.28 17.28 -10.28
N PRO A 7 5.27 16.44 -10.34
CA PRO A 7 4.31 16.40 -9.25
C PRO A 7 4.99 15.91 -8.00
N GLU A 8 4.56 16.47 -6.88
CA GLU A 8 5.09 16.06 -5.58
C GLU A 8 4.14 15.09 -4.95
N LEU A 9 4.71 14.07 -4.34
CA LEU A 9 3.93 13.12 -3.56
C LEU A 9 3.92 13.55 -2.11
N GLU A 10 2.75 13.43 -1.52
CA GLU A 10 2.59 13.66 -0.09
C GLU A 10 2.27 12.32 0.53
N GLU A 11 3.16 11.86 1.41
CA GLU A 11 2.96 10.58 2.06
C GLU A 11 2.29 10.80 3.40
N SER A 12 1.28 9.99 3.69
CA SER A 12 0.54 10.09 4.93
C SER A 12 1.41 9.63 6.09
N SER A 13 1.27 10.30 7.22
CA SER A 13 1.93 9.86 8.43
C SER A 13 1.38 8.54 8.93
N LEU A 14 0.28 8.07 8.37
CA LEU A 14 -0.28 6.77 8.73
C LEU A 14 0.40 5.64 7.98
N SER A 15 1.25 5.95 7.00
CA SER A 15 2.04 4.92 6.32
C SER A 15 2.99 4.28 7.31
N GLY A 16 3.26 2.99 7.10
CA GLY A 16 4.19 2.31 7.98
C GLY A 16 4.04 0.80 7.88
N PRO A 17 4.80 0.09 8.70
CA PRO A 17 4.75 -1.37 8.67
C PRO A 17 3.50 -1.90 9.36
N LEU A 18 3.05 -3.04 8.90
CA LEU A 18 1.93 -3.74 9.50
C LEU A 18 2.30 -5.21 9.57
N THR A 19 2.21 -5.78 10.75
CA THR A 19 2.66 -7.15 10.98
C THR A 19 1.48 -8.01 11.39
N SER A 20 1.42 -9.21 10.84
CA SER A 20 0.41 -10.18 11.21
C SER A 20 0.96 -11.57 10.90
N GLY A 21 0.79 -12.51 11.83
CA GLY A 21 1.21 -13.87 11.60
C GLY A 21 2.69 -14.04 11.36
N GLY A 22 3.51 -13.17 11.95
CA GLY A 22 4.95 -13.26 11.78
C GLY A 22 5.46 -12.66 10.49
N ARG A 23 4.59 -12.05 9.70
CA ARG A 23 4.97 -11.41 8.45
C ARG A 23 4.69 -9.92 8.51
N THR A 24 5.50 -9.17 7.82
CA THR A 24 5.39 -7.72 7.83
C THR A 24 5.27 -7.21 6.40
N VAL A 25 4.34 -6.27 6.21
CA VAL A 25 4.21 -5.56 4.95
C VAL A 25 4.36 -4.08 5.22
N GLN A 26 4.69 -3.33 4.18
CA GLN A 26 4.80 -1.89 4.29
C GLN A 26 3.56 -1.28 3.67
N VAL A 27 2.81 -0.53 4.47
CA VAL A 27 1.62 0.15 4.00
C VAL A 27 2.01 1.55 3.58
N GLU A 28 1.69 1.90 2.34
CA GLU A 28 2.00 3.22 1.80
C GLU A 28 0.69 3.91 1.45
N ILE A 29 0.47 5.07 2.01
CA ILE A 29 -0.72 5.87 1.74
C ILE A 29 -0.22 7.22 1.26
N TYR A 30 -0.54 7.57 0.03
CA TYR A 30 0.02 8.78 -0.55
C TYR A 30 -0.94 9.42 -1.54
N ARG A 31 -0.63 10.65 -1.88
CA ARG A 31 -1.40 11.36 -2.91
C ARG A 31 -0.47 12.38 -3.54
N LEU A 32 -0.87 12.85 -4.71
CA LEU A 32 -0.21 14.01 -5.30
C LEU A 32 -0.65 15.24 -4.54
N VAL A 33 0.30 16.14 -4.31
CA VAL A 33 -0.03 17.39 -3.65
C VAL A 33 -1.09 18.11 -4.48
N GLY A 34 -2.16 18.51 -3.83
CA GLY A 34 -3.27 19.15 -4.51
C GLY A 34 -4.43 18.21 -4.81
N GLU A 35 -4.20 16.91 -4.72
CA GLU A 35 -5.29 15.96 -4.89
C GLU A 35 -6.01 15.75 -3.59
N SER A 36 -7.30 15.44 -3.68
CA SER A 36 -8.08 15.21 -2.48
C SER A 36 -8.17 13.73 -2.11
N GLN A 37 -7.79 12.85 -3.03
CA GLN A 37 -7.94 11.42 -2.82
C GLN A 37 -6.60 10.78 -2.54
N TRP A 38 -6.62 9.74 -1.75
CA TRP A 38 -5.41 9.02 -1.34
C TRP A 38 -5.31 7.69 -2.04
N THR A 39 -4.10 7.29 -2.36
CA THR A 39 -3.81 5.99 -2.95
C THR A 39 -3.25 5.08 -1.88
N LEU A 40 -3.66 3.81 -1.94
CA LEU A 40 -3.18 2.80 -1.00
C LEU A 40 -2.35 1.78 -1.75
N GLU A 41 -1.17 1.53 -1.22
CA GLU A 41 -0.26 0.53 -1.76
C GLU A 41 0.30 -0.28 -0.62
N VAL A 42 0.45 -1.59 -0.83
CA VAL A 42 1.03 -2.48 0.16
C VAL A 42 2.19 -3.21 -0.50
N VAL A 43 3.35 -3.15 0.13
CA VAL A 43 4.56 -3.79 -0.40
C VAL A 43 4.97 -4.87 0.59
N ASP A 44 5.14 -6.10 0.09
CA ASP A 44 5.50 -7.20 0.97
C ASP A 44 7.02 -7.30 1.12
N GLU A 45 7.46 -8.27 1.89
CA GLU A 45 8.88 -8.39 2.21
C GLU A 45 9.70 -8.86 1.02
N TYR A 46 9.06 -9.28 -0.06
CA TYR A 46 9.77 -9.69 -1.28
C TYR A 46 9.63 -8.64 -2.36
N ASN A 47 9.19 -7.43 -1.98
CA ASN A 47 9.04 -6.32 -2.91
C ASN A 47 7.89 -6.48 -3.90
N ASN A 48 6.94 -7.35 -3.60
CA ASN A 48 5.73 -7.42 -4.40
C ASN A 48 4.81 -6.31 -3.95
N SER A 49 4.29 -5.56 -4.89
CA SER A 49 3.51 -4.38 -4.61
C SER A 49 2.07 -4.57 -5.09
N THR A 50 1.12 -4.22 -4.25
CA THR A 50 -0.29 -4.23 -4.58
C THR A 50 -0.82 -2.82 -4.43
N VAL A 51 -1.37 -2.27 -5.50
CA VAL A 51 -1.93 -0.93 -5.47
C VAL A 51 -3.43 -1.07 -5.70
N TRP A 52 -4.21 -0.45 -4.81
CA TRP A 52 -5.66 -0.47 -4.96
C TRP A 52 -6.08 0.38 -6.15
N ASP A 53 -7.05 -0.12 -6.90
CA ASP A 53 -7.58 0.64 -8.04
C ASP A 53 -8.38 1.84 -7.59
N ASP A 54 -9.06 1.71 -6.46
CA ASP A 54 -9.88 2.79 -5.94
C ASP A 54 -9.05 3.69 -5.06
N THR A 55 -9.41 4.96 -5.04
CA THR A 55 -8.80 5.90 -4.12
C THR A 55 -9.69 6.08 -2.90
N PHE A 56 -9.14 6.75 -1.89
CA PHE A 56 -9.82 6.89 -0.62
C PHE A 56 -9.95 8.37 -0.28
N ALA A 57 -11.07 8.72 0.30
CA ALA A 57 -11.34 10.12 0.61
C ALA A 57 -10.50 10.63 1.78
N SER A 58 -9.94 9.73 2.59
CA SER A 58 -9.13 10.15 3.72
C SER A 58 -8.03 9.12 3.96
N GLU A 59 -7.00 9.58 4.67
CA GLU A 59 -5.90 8.69 5.04
C GLU A 59 -6.39 7.57 5.94
N SER A 60 -7.28 7.89 6.86
CA SER A 60 -7.75 6.87 7.78
C SER A 60 -8.59 5.83 7.06
N ALA A 61 -9.34 6.23 6.04
CA ALA A 61 -10.12 5.27 5.27
C ALA A 61 -9.18 4.29 4.55
N ALA A 62 -8.09 4.80 4.01
CA ALA A 62 -7.11 3.92 3.34
C ALA A 62 -6.49 2.97 4.34
N LEU A 63 -6.10 3.46 5.51
CA LEU A 63 -5.51 2.59 6.51
C LEU A 63 -6.50 1.55 7.00
N THR A 64 -7.75 1.93 7.17
CA THR A 64 -8.78 1.01 7.61
C THR A 64 -8.93 -0.13 6.60
N GLU A 65 -8.91 0.20 5.32
CA GLU A 65 -9.01 -0.81 4.29
C GLU A 65 -7.81 -1.75 4.34
N ALA A 66 -6.61 -1.19 4.49
CA ALA A 66 -5.41 -2.01 4.56
C ALA A 66 -5.49 -2.99 5.73
N LYS A 67 -5.87 -2.49 6.89
CA LYS A 67 -5.97 -3.34 8.07
C LYS A 67 -7.03 -4.41 7.89
N LYS A 68 -8.16 -4.03 7.31
CA LYS A 68 -9.24 -4.98 7.12
C LYS A 68 -8.80 -6.13 6.26
N VAL A 69 -8.18 -5.83 5.12
CA VAL A 69 -7.81 -6.88 4.19
C VAL A 69 -6.68 -7.73 4.74
N ILE A 70 -5.66 -7.07 5.30
CA ILE A 70 -4.49 -7.80 5.77
C ILE A 70 -4.83 -8.66 6.97
N LEU A 71 -5.62 -8.15 7.90
CA LEU A 71 -5.94 -8.90 9.11
C LEU A 71 -6.99 -9.96 8.86
N GLN A 72 -7.93 -9.71 7.94
CA GLN A 72 -8.96 -10.69 7.66
C GLN A 72 -8.47 -11.82 6.77
N GLU A 73 -7.62 -11.48 5.81
CA GLU A 73 -7.19 -12.48 4.85
C GLU A 73 -5.80 -12.99 5.13
N THR A 74 -5.23 -12.54 6.19
CA THR A 74 -3.86 -12.81 6.61
C THR A 74 -2.87 -12.23 5.62
N ILE A 75 -1.73 -11.83 6.14
CA ILE A 75 -0.69 -11.24 5.30
C ILE A 75 -0.20 -12.24 4.26
N SER A 76 -0.23 -13.53 4.57
CA SER A 76 0.29 -14.50 3.62
C SER A 76 -0.52 -14.52 2.33
N SER A 77 -1.76 -14.05 2.35
CA SER A 77 -2.53 -13.91 1.13
C SER A 77 -2.02 -12.78 0.27
N PHE A 78 -1.35 -11.81 0.86
CA PHE A 78 -0.80 -10.68 0.14
C PHE A 78 0.61 -10.90 -0.32
N VAL A 79 1.35 -11.75 0.40
CA VAL A 79 2.74 -11.98 0.05
C VAL A 79 2.78 -12.84 -1.19
N GLY A 80 3.37 -12.32 -2.25
CA GLY A 80 3.50 -13.09 -3.47
C GLY A 80 4.54 -14.17 -3.32
N PRO A 81 4.83 -14.87 -4.41
CA PRO A 81 5.85 -15.90 -4.37
C PRO A 81 7.18 -15.32 -3.94
N GLU A 82 8.00 -16.14 -3.31
CA GLU A 82 9.26 -15.67 -2.78
C GLU A 82 10.16 -15.09 -3.85
N ASP A 83 10.02 -15.57 -5.07
CA ASP A 83 10.85 -15.07 -6.15
C ASP A 83 10.18 -13.92 -6.88
N GLY A 84 9.07 -13.43 -6.38
CA GLY A 84 8.40 -12.30 -6.99
C GLY A 84 7.58 -12.64 -8.21
N LYS A 85 7.45 -13.90 -8.52
CA LYS A 85 6.68 -14.31 -9.69
C LYS A 85 5.28 -14.72 -9.28
N SER A 86 4.36 -14.41 -10.16
CA SER A 86 3.01 -14.87 -9.99
C SER A 86 2.88 -16.22 -10.65
N ASP A 87 2.39 -17.21 -9.91
CA ASP A 87 2.22 -18.54 -10.48
C ASP A 87 0.75 -18.90 -10.62
N GLY A 88 -0.09 -17.90 -10.54
CA GLY A 88 -1.52 -18.14 -10.70
C GLY A 88 -2.24 -18.42 -9.42
N GLU A 89 -1.52 -18.57 -8.35
CA GLU A 89 -2.13 -18.82 -7.05
C GLU A 89 -2.11 -17.62 -6.15
N TRP A 90 -1.39 -16.64 -6.55
CA TRP A 90 -1.32 -15.41 -5.80
C TRP A 90 -2.65 -14.69 -5.91
N ARG A 91 -3.22 -14.32 -4.79
CA ARG A 91 -4.52 -13.63 -4.83
C ARG A 91 -4.47 -12.41 -3.98
#